data_e936ba22e901eb1024950a4ba3df9c54
#
_entry.id   e936ba22e901eb1024950a4ba3df9c54
#
_cell.length_a   1.000
_cell.length_b   1.000
_cell.length_c   1.000
_cell.angle_alpha   90.00
_cell.angle_beta   90.00
_cell.angle_gamma   90.00
#
_symmetry.space_group_name_H-M   'P 1'
#
loop_
_entity.id
_entity.type
_entity.pdbx_description
1 polymer ?
#
loop_
_entity_poly.entity_id
_entity_poly.type
_entity_poly.pdbx_seq_one_letter_code
_entity_poly.pdbx_strand_id
1 'polypeptide(L)'
;VRCGIQADIVEEGTTTMPVRRLSSIVRELPDAAIEISVDDSDVATLDCGSSFFKIVGLSAEEFPVVSSPEDKFCYQLDQGTFSEMLQRTAYAASTDETRYVLNGVLLSFKEAKLTMVATDGRRLALIENEVDFPDEAASEMILPSKAVQELIHVLGDEGELRIYSKENQIIFEFGNV
;
A
#
# COMPACT_ATOMS: atom_id res chain seq x y z
N VAL A 1 -1.32 -4.04 -2.35
CA VAL A 1 -2.30 -3.46 -1.41
C VAL A 1 -3.28 -4.54 -1.01
N ARG A 2 -3.63 -4.62 0.27
CA ARG A 2 -4.67 -5.50 0.81
C ARG A 2 -5.73 -4.62 1.45
N CYS A 3 -6.99 -4.81 1.09
CA CYS A 3 -8.11 -4.02 1.61
C CYS A 3 -9.27 -4.95 1.97
N GLY A 4 -9.97 -4.67 3.07
CA GLY A 4 -11.19 -5.36 3.48
C GLY A 4 -12.43 -4.56 3.09
N ILE A 5 -13.42 -5.24 2.52
CA ILE A 5 -14.75 -4.66 2.26
C ILE A 5 -15.82 -5.48 2.98
N GLN A 6 -16.94 -4.83 3.33
CA GLN A 6 -18.10 -5.55 3.88
C GLN A 6 -18.83 -6.27 2.75
N ALA A 7 -19.10 -7.57 2.95
CA ALA A 7 -19.85 -8.39 2.02
C ALA A 7 -20.60 -9.50 2.76
N ASP A 8 -21.71 -9.95 2.18
CA ASP A 8 -22.41 -11.15 2.62
C ASP A 8 -21.78 -12.37 1.94
N ILE A 9 -21.07 -13.19 2.72
CA ILE A 9 -20.35 -14.36 2.21
C ILE A 9 -21.27 -15.58 2.29
N VAL A 10 -21.69 -16.11 1.14
CA VAL A 10 -22.51 -17.32 1.03
C VAL A 10 -21.61 -18.56 1.04
N GLU A 11 -20.50 -18.51 0.34
CA GLU A 11 -19.49 -19.57 0.26
C GLU A 11 -18.08 -18.94 0.30
N GLU A 12 -17.21 -19.49 1.14
CA GLU A 12 -15.84 -19.02 1.26
C GLU A 12 -15.00 -19.55 0.09
N GLY A 13 -14.16 -18.67 -0.47
CA GLY A 13 -13.27 -19.04 -1.57
C GLY A 13 -12.25 -17.95 -1.89
N THR A 14 -11.32 -18.30 -2.77
CA THR A 14 -10.29 -17.38 -3.27
C THR A 14 -10.14 -17.56 -4.77
N THR A 15 -9.98 -16.46 -5.49
CA THR A 15 -9.69 -16.44 -6.92
C THR A 15 -8.83 -15.24 -7.28
N THR A 16 -8.29 -15.22 -8.49
CA THR A 16 -7.66 -14.03 -9.05
C THR A 16 -8.44 -13.51 -10.24
N MET A 17 -8.42 -12.21 -10.43
CA MET A 17 -9.07 -11.58 -11.60
C MET A 17 -8.14 -10.51 -12.20
N PRO A 18 -8.12 -10.34 -13.55
CA PRO A 18 -7.40 -9.26 -14.20
C PRO A 18 -7.92 -7.89 -13.74
N VAL A 19 -7.11 -7.17 -12.94
CA VAL A 19 -7.51 -5.92 -12.26
C VAL A 19 -8.03 -4.86 -13.23
N ARG A 20 -7.44 -4.71 -14.42
CA ARG A 20 -7.90 -3.73 -15.41
C ARG A 20 -9.32 -4.01 -15.90
N ARG A 21 -9.64 -5.30 -16.12
CA ARG A 21 -10.97 -5.70 -16.57
C ARG A 21 -12.00 -5.52 -15.46
N LEU A 22 -11.69 -5.99 -14.24
CA LEU A 22 -12.55 -5.80 -13.08
C LEU A 22 -12.82 -4.31 -12.83
N SER A 23 -11.78 -3.48 -12.79
CA SER A 23 -11.92 -2.03 -12.59
C SER A 23 -12.76 -1.34 -13.66
N SER A 24 -12.63 -1.74 -14.93
CA SER A 24 -13.45 -1.17 -16.01
C SER A 24 -14.93 -1.55 -15.87
N ILE A 25 -15.22 -2.79 -15.49
CA ILE A 25 -16.59 -3.25 -15.26
C ILE A 25 -17.20 -2.51 -14.08
N VAL A 26 -16.52 -2.50 -12.91
CA VAL A 26 -17.05 -1.90 -11.68
C VAL A 26 -17.35 -0.41 -11.85
N ARG A 27 -16.58 0.31 -12.65
CA ARG A 27 -16.82 1.75 -12.91
C ARG A 27 -18.10 2.04 -13.71
N GLU A 28 -18.55 1.08 -14.51
CA GLU A 28 -19.73 1.22 -15.37
C GLU A 28 -20.98 0.56 -14.76
N LEU A 29 -20.84 -0.16 -13.63
CA LEU A 29 -21.98 -0.77 -12.96
C LEU A 29 -22.86 0.28 -12.28
N PRO A 30 -24.18 0.06 -12.22
CA PRO A 30 -25.09 0.88 -11.45
C PRO A 30 -24.81 0.75 -9.94
N ASP A 31 -25.25 1.74 -9.16
CA ASP A 31 -25.17 1.70 -7.69
C ASP A 31 -26.20 0.70 -7.13
N ALA A 32 -25.84 -0.58 -7.18
CA ALA A 32 -26.64 -1.70 -6.74
C ALA A 32 -25.74 -2.81 -6.18
N ALA A 33 -26.32 -3.76 -5.46
CA ALA A 33 -25.58 -4.92 -4.96
C ALA A 33 -24.99 -5.73 -6.14
N ILE A 34 -23.74 -6.15 -5.97
CA ILE A 34 -23.03 -7.01 -6.93
C ILE A 34 -22.93 -8.39 -6.31
N GLU A 35 -23.42 -9.39 -7.01
CA GLU A 35 -23.19 -10.79 -6.68
C GLU A 35 -22.00 -11.31 -7.48
N ILE A 36 -21.03 -11.92 -6.77
CA ILE A 36 -19.84 -12.49 -7.38
C ILE A 36 -19.82 -13.99 -7.08
N SER A 37 -19.80 -14.81 -8.12
CA SER A 37 -19.60 -16.25 -8.01
C SER A 37 -18.43 -16.69 -8.88
N VAL A 38 -17.75 -17.76 -8.46
CA VAL A 38 -16.59 -18.32 -9.18
C VAL A 38 -16.80 -19.81 -9.34
N ASP A 39 -16.58 -20.31 -10.54
CA ASP A 39 -16.67 -21.74 -10.83
C ASP A 39 -15.31 -22.45 -10.67
N ASP A 40 -15.32 -23.80 -10.74
CA ASP A 40 -14.14 -24.66 -10.62
C ASP A 40 -13.05 -24.41 -11.70
N SER A 41 -13.37 -23.61 -12.72
CA SER A 41 -12.46 -23.21 -13.81
C SER A 41 -11.88 -21.80 -13.62
N ASP A 42 -11.98 -21.23 -12.42
CA ASP A 42 -11.59 -19.86 -12.09
C ASP A 42 -12.31 -18.79 -12.95
N VAL A 43 -13.50 -19.08 -13.45
CA VAL A 43 -14.30 -18.08 -14.14
C VAL A 43 -15.21 -17.37 -13.15
N ALA A 44 -14.92 -16.10 -12.91
CA ALA A 44 -15.74 -15.23 -12.07
C ALA A 44 -16.94 -14.68 -12.87
N THR A 45 -18.11 -14.79 -12.30
CA THR A 45 -19.36 -14.19 -12.80
C THR A 45 -19.74 -13.04 -11.89
N LEU A 46 -19.98 -11.86 -12.48
CA LEU A 46 -20.44 -10.67 -11.77
C LEU A 46 -21.87 -10.36 -12.25
N ASP A 47 -22.81 -10.34 -11.33
CA ASP A 47 -24.20 -10.04 -11.56
C ASP A 47 -24.59 -8.77 -10.82
N CYS A 48 -25.17 -7.79 -11.54
CA CYS A 48 -25.58 -6.52 -10.95
C CYS A 48 -26.82 -5.99 -11.68
N GLY A 49 -27.99 -6.24 -11.12
CA GLY A 49 -29.27 -5.84 -11.71
C GLY A 49 -29.52 -6.51 -13.07
N SER A 50 -29.46 -5.75 -14.17
CA SER A 50 -29.56 -6.27 -15.54
C SER A 50 -28.22 -6.55 -16.21
N SER A 51 -27.14 -6.30 -15.52
CA SER A 51 -25.77 -6.42 -16.06
C SER A 51 -25.13 -7.72 -15.62
N PHE A 52 -24.55 -8.43 -16.58
CA PHE A 52 -23.94 -9.75 -16.38
C PHE A 52 -22.57 -9.79 -17.07
N PHE A 53 -21.53 -10.15 -16.34
CA PHE A 53 -20.18 -10.24 -16.87
C PHE A 53 -19.50 -11.54 -16.46
N LYS A 54 -18.63 -12.05 -17.33
CA LYS A 54 -17.72 -13.15 -17.02
C LYS A 54 -16.29 -12.71 -17.17
N ILE A 55 -15.47 -13.02 -16.18
CA ILE A 55 -14.04 -12.74 -16.13
C ILE A 55 -13.31 -14.06 -15.91
N VAL A 56 -12.47 -14.43 -16.86
CA VAL A 56 -11.57 -15.58 -16.67
C VAL A 56 -10.44 -15.15 -15.77
N GLY A 57 -10.29 -15.82 -14.66
CA GLY A 57 -9.24 -15.65 -13.67
C GLY A 57 -8.11 -16.66 -13.84
N LEU A 58 -7.30 -16.76 -12.81
CA LEU A 58 -6.27 -17.77 -12.63
C LEU A 58 -6.42 -18.34 -11.21
N SER A 59 -5.89 -19.54 -11.00
CA SER A 59 -5.89 -20.13 -9.67
C SER A 59 -5.24 -19.21 -8.63
N ALA A 60 -5.84 -19.11 -7.47
CA ALA A 60 -5.29 -18.33 -6.35
C ALA A 60 -3.91 -18.85 -5.90
N GLU A 61 -3.59 -20.13 -6.17
CA GLU A 61 -2.28 -20.72 -5.87
C GLU A 61 -1.14 -20.10 -6.67
N GLU A 62 -1.43 -19.53 -7.84
CA GLU A 62 -0.46 -18.83 -8.69
C GLU A 62 -0.20 -17.39 -8.22
N PHE A 63 -1.01 -16.89 -7.27
CA PHE A 63 -0.85 -15.53 -6.77
C PHE A 63 0.34 -15.43 -5.80
N PRO A 64 1.23 -14.44 -5.96
CA PRO A 64 2.35 -14.27 -5.03
C PRO A 64 1.87 -14.09 -3.60
N VAL A 65 2.52 -14.77 -2.67
CA VAL A 65 2.20 -14.66 -1.23
C VAL A 65 2.47 -13.22 -0.78
N VAL A 66 1.41 -12.55 -0.34
CA VAL A 66 1.53 -11.23 0.30
C VAL A 66 1.98 -11.46 1.74
N SER A 67 3.16 -10.93 2.08
CA SER A 67 3.70 -11.03 3.42
C SER A 67 2.76 -10.39 4.45
N SER A 68 2.49 -11.14 5.52
CA SER A 68 1.78 -10.62 6.69
C SER A 68 2.76 -9.90 7.63
N PRO A 69 2.33 -8.89 8.39
CA PRO A 69 3.15 -8.22 9.40
C PRO A 69 3.32 -9.10 10.64
N GLU A 70 3.93 -10.28 10.49
CA GLU A 70 4.20 -11.18 11.62
C GLU A 70 5.53 -10.81 12.29
N ASP A 71 5.46 -10.55 13.61
CA ASP A 71 6.54 -10.58 14.60
C ASP A 71 7.74 -9.63 14.43
N LYS A 72 7.58 -8.36 14.04
CA LYS A 72 8.67 -7.37 14.14
C LYS A 72 8.17 -6.01 14.63
N PHE A 73 9.13 -5.19 15.06
CA PHE A 73 8.87 -3.84 15.55
C PHE A 73 7.96 -3.06 14.61
N CYS A 74 6.94 -2.48 15.20
CA CYS A 74 5.96 -1.64 14.55
C CYS A 74 6.21 -0.20 14.97
N TYR A 75 6.41 0.69 14.01
CA TYR A 75 6.41 2.11 14.25
C TYR A 75 4.99 2.63 14.08
N GLN A 76 4.52 3.42 15.04
CA GLN A 76 3.17 3.99 15.03
C GLN A 76 3.26 5.50 14.86
N LEU A 77 2.51 6.02 13.89
CA LEU A 77 2.43 7.44 13.60
C LEU A 77 1.00 7.82 13.21
N ASP A 78 0.74 9.11 13.20
CA ASP A 78 -0.46 9.65 12.58
C ASP A 78 -0.30 9.70 11.06
N GLN A 79 -1.36 9.32 10.31
CA GLN A 79 -1.35 9.29 8.84
C GLN A 79 -1.06 10.66 8.23
N GLY A 80 -1.74 11.71 8.73
CA GLY A 80 -1.58 13.08 8.25
C GLY A 80 -0.15 13.58 8.44
N THR A 81 0.43 13.32 9.61
CA THR A 81 1.82 13.65 9.92
C THR A 81 2.78 12.97 8.95
N PHE A 82 2.62 11.67 8.72
CA PHE A 82 3.49 10.92 7.80
C PHE A 82 3.32 11.40 6.35
N SER A 83 2.07 11.62 5.90
CA SER A 83 1.76 12.16 4.58
C SER A 83 2.40 13.53 4.36
N GLU A 84 2.29 14.43 5.34
CA GLU A 84 2.91 15.76 5.30
C GLU A 84 4.44 15.66 5.19
N MET A 85 5.08 14.78 5.97
CA MET A 85 6.52 14.56 5.91
C MET A 85 6.95 14.06 4.52
N LEU A 86 6.21 13.12 3.91
CA LEU A 86 6.46 12.65 2.54
C LEU A 86 6.33 13.81 1.52
N GLN A 87 5.25 14.58 1.58
CA GLN A 87 5.01 15.71 0.66
C GLN A 87 6.12 16.77 0.75
N ARG A 88 6.61 17.03 1.97
CA ARG A 88 7.67 18.02 2.22
C ARG A 88 9.07 17.55 1.81
N THR A 89 9.26 16.28 1.50
CA THR A 89 10.58 15.73 1.12
C THR A 89 10.60 15.18 -0.31
N ALA A 90 9.55 14.52 -0.76
CA ALA A 90 9.49 13.81 -2.04
C ALA A 90 9.90 14.65 -3.27
N TYR A 91 9.64 15.96 -3.26
CA TYR A 91 9.97 16.86 -4.38
C TYR A 91 11.50 16.99 -4.62
N ALA A 92 12.31 16.66 -3.63
CA ALA A 92 13.77 16.71 -3.73
C ALA A 92 14.38 15.39 -4.24
N ALA A 93 13.61 14.32 -4.36
CA ALA A 93 14.09 13.04 -4.88
C ALA A 93 14.46 13.14 -6.38
N SER A 94 15.41 12.31 -6.81
CA SER A 94 15.79 12.22 -8.22
C SER A 94 14.68 11.54 -9.04
N THR A 95 14.45 12.04 -10.25
CA THR A 95 13.58 11.39 -11.24
C THR A 95 14.33 10.37 -12.11
N ASP A 96 15.65 10.28 -11.95
CA ASP A 96 16.50 9.34 -12.69
C ASP A 96 16.44 7.96 -12.03
N GLU A 97 15.73 7.02 -12.67
CA GLU A 97 15.55 5.66 -12.18
C GLU A 97 16.86 4.84 -12.14
N THR A 98 17.90 5.28 -12.84
CA THR A 98 19.22 4.63 -12.78
C THR A 98 19.94 4.89 -11.45
N ARG A 99 19.54 5.94 -10.77
CA ARG A 99 20.05 6.35 -9.45
C ARG A 99 19.13 5.86 -8.33
N TYR A 100 18.97 4.55 -8.21
CA TYR A 100 17.98 3.94 -7.30
C TYR A 100 18.06 4.45 -5.86
N VAL A 101 19.25 4.79 -5.34
CA VAL A 101 19.44 5.34 -3.99
C VAL A 101 18.86 6.76 -3.85
N LEU A 102 18.87 7.55 -4.91
CA LEU A 102 18.35 8.92 -4.94
C LEU A 102 16.90 9.01 -5.46
N ASN A 103 16.41 7.94 -6.09
CA ASN A 103 15.04 7.86 -6.60
C ASN A 103 14.09 7.38 -5.49
N GLY A 104 14.05 8.12 -4.39
CA GLY A 104 13.20 7.80 -3.25
C GLY A 104 13.43 8.73 -2.06
N VAL A 105 12.76 8.40 -0.96
CA VAL A 105 12.89 9.08 0.32
C VAL A 105 13.51 8.11 1.32
N LEU A 106 14.61 8.50 1.96
CA LEU A 106 15.18 7.77 3.07
C LEU A 106 14.29 7.99 4.31
N LEU A 107 13.89 6.91 4.93
CA LEU A 107 13.27 6.85 6.24
C LEU A 107 14.33 6.36 7.24
N SER A 108 14.67 7.13 8.24
CA SER A 108 15.61 6.76 9.30
C SER A 108 14.91 6.84 10.64
N PHE A 109 14.75 5.70 11.30
CA PHE A 109 14.22 5.56 12.64
C PHE A 109 15.38 5.41 13.62
N LYS A 110 15.76 6.49 14.30
CA LYS A 110 16.87 6.54 15.26
C LYS A 110 16.58 7.56 16.35
N GLU A 111 17.07 7.30 17.57
CA GLU A 111 17.01 8.25 18.69
C GLU A 111 15.60 8.79 18.97
N ALA A 112 14.60 7.88 18.98
CA ALA A 112 13.18 8.23 19.14
C ALA A 112 12.67 9.26 18.11
N LYS A 113 13.21 9.24 16.88
CA LYS A 113 12.84 10.12 15.78
C LYS A 113 12.68 9.35 14.48
N LEU A 114 11.76 9.80 13.67
CA LEU A 114 11.72 9.55 12.24
C LEU A 114 12.32 10.75 11.51
N THR A 115 13.41 10.53 10.82
CA THR A 115 14.00 11.49 9.89
C THR A 115 13.71 11.05 8.47
N MET A 116 13.11 11.91 7.67
CA MET A 116 12.94 11.70 6.23
C MET A 116 13.88 12.61 5.45
N VAL A 117 14.58 12.01 4.47
CA VAL A 117 15.53 12.75 3.62
C VAL A 117 15.33 12.37 2.16
N ALA A 118 15.31 13.35 1.29
CA ALA A 118 15.39 13.15 -0.15
C ALA A 118 16.38 14.11 -0.80
N THR A 119 17.08 13.66 -1.84
CA THR A 119 18.04 14.49 -2.60
C THR A 119 18.18 13.99 -4.04
N ASP A 120 18.44 14.89 -4.97
CA ASP A 120 18.82 14.60 -6.36
C ASP A 120 20.33 14.89 -6.61
N GLY A 121 21.07 15.25 -5.56
CA GLY A 121 22.48 15.64 -5.61
C GLY A 121 22.71 17.14 -5.87
N ARG A 122 21.63 17.92 -6.10
CA ARG A 122 21.68 19.39 -6.27
C ARG A 122 20.91 20.13 -5.19
N ARG A 123 19.89 19.50 -4.64
CA ARG A 123 19.05 19.96 -3.53
C ARG A 123 18.79 18.82 -2.55
N LEU A 124 18.48 19.17 -1.32
CA LEU A 124 18.17 18.24 -0.25
C LEU A 124 16.97 18.77 0.53
N ALA A 125 16.02 17.90 0.83
CA ALA A 125 14.96 18.15 1.78
C ALA A 125 15.11 17.19 2.95
N LEU A 126 14.93 17.70 4.18
CA LEU A 126 14.99 16.95 5.41
C LEU A 126 13.87 17.42 6.34
N ILE A 127 13.18 16.46 6.96
CA ILE A 127 12.20 16.70 8.01
C ILE A 127 12.35 15.66 9.11
N GLU A 128 12.12 16.06 10.35
CA GLU A 128 12.14 15.18 11.51
C GLU A 128 10.82 15.25 12.28
N ASN A 129 10.44 14.14 12.87
CA ASN A 129 9.31 14.03 13.80
C ASN A 129 9.69 13.07 14.94
N GLU A 130 9.27 13.38 16.15
CA GLU A 130 9.44 12.48 17.30
C GLU A 130 8.50 11.29 17.15
N VAL A 131 9.03 10.08 17.34
CA VAL A 131 8.29 8.81 17.25
C VAL A 131 8.80 7.89 18.33
N ASP A 132 7.90 7.35 19.11
CA ASP A 132 8.26 6.42 20.19
C ASP A 132 8.45 5.00 19.62
N PHE A 133 9.63 4.43 19.78
CA PHE A 133 9.99 3.07 19.46
C PHE A 133 11.21 2.61 20.27
N PRO A 134 11.37 1.30 20.53
CA PRO A 134 12.54 0.81 21.26
C PRO A 134 13.82 0.96 20.45
N ASP A 135 14.93 1.19 21.12
CA ASP A 135 16.26 1.40 20.47
C ASP A 135 16.67 0.22 19.56
N GLU A 136 16.27 -1.01 19.91
CA GLU A 136 16.54 -2.21 19.12
C GLU A 136 15.78 -2.21 17.76
N ALA A 137 14.77 -1.35 17.63
CA ALA A 137 14.00 -1.17 16.40
C ALA A 137 14.63 -0.13 15.44
N ALA A 138 15.76 0.49 15.81
CA ALA A 138 16.43 1.44 14.94
C ALA A 138 16.68 0.86 13.55
N SER A 139 16.23 1.55 12.50
CA SER A 139 16.36 1.06 11.11
C SER A 139 16.44 2.21 10.12
N GLU A 140 17.02 1.91 8.96
CA GLU A 140 17.05 2.82 7.81
C GLU A 140 16.57 2.09 6.56
N MET A 141 15.73 2.77 5.78
CA MET A 141 15.18 2.21 4.56
C MET A 141 14.90 3.28 3.53
N ILE A 142 15.05 2.96 2.24
CA ILE A 142 14.70 3.86 1.15
C ILE A 142 13.34 3.45 0.61
N LEU A 143 12.39 4.38 0.67
CA LEU A 143 11.08 4.24 0.08
C LEU A 143 11.14 4.76 -1.36
N PRO A 144 10.97 3.89 -2.38
CA PRO A 144 11.05 4.31 -3.78
C PRO A 144 10.00 5.37 -4.13
N SER A 145 10.35 6.32 -5.01
CA SER A 145 9.46 7.44 -5.40
C SER A 145 8.07 7.00 -5.84
N LYS A 146 7.95 5.85 -6.51
CA LYS A 146 6.66 5.29 -6.90
C LYS A 146 5.81 4.92 -5.68
N ALA A 147 6.40 4.28 -4.67
CA ALA A 147 5.70 3.94 -3.43
C ALA A 147 5.34 5.20 -2.63
N VAL A 148 6.21 6.22 -2.62
CA VAL A 148 5.93 7.52 -2.00
C VAL A 148 4.69 8.17 -2.62
N GLN A 149 4.59 8.20 -3.94
CA GLN A 149 3.44 8.77 -4.65
C GLN A 149 2.14 8.03 -4.33
N GLU A 150 2.17 6.69 -4.32
CA GLU A 150 1.01 5.87 -3.96
C GLU A 150 0.59 6.10 -2.50
N LEU A 151 1.54 6.18 -1.55
CA LEU A 151 1.22 6.45 -0.15
C LEU A 151 0.59 7.83 0.04
N ILE A 152 1.15 8.89 -0.56
CA ILE A 152 0.56 10.24 -0.51
C ILE A 152 -0.88 10.25 -1.06
N HIS A 153 -1.18 9.38 -2.02
CA HIS A 153 -2.52 9.29 -2.62
C HIS A 153 -3.53 8.53 -1.76
N VAL A 154 -3.09 7.53 -1.00
CA VAL A 154 -4.00 6.64 -0.25
C VAL A 154 -4.08 6.93 1.25
N LEU A 155 -3.08 7.62 1.82
CA LEU A 155 -3.12 8.04 3.21
C LEU A 155 -4.17 9.11 3.44
N GLY A 156 -4.89 9.01 4.56
CA GLY A 156 -5.82 10.02 5.02
C GLY A 156 -5.14 11.16 5.77
N ASP A 157 -5.94 12.16 6.12
CA ASP A 157 -5.48 13.31 6.92
C ASP A 157 -5.37 12.97 8.41
N GLU A 158 -6.06 11.94 8.87
CA GLU A 158 -6.14 11.51 10.27
C GLU A 158 -6.14 9.97 10.37
N GLY A 159 -5.73 9.46 11.51
CA GLY A 159 -5.78 8.04 11.84
C GLY A 159 -4.40 7.43 12.04
N GLU A 160 -4.39 6.23 12.58
CA GLU A 160 -3.16 5.50 12.89
C GLU A 160 -2.55 4.88 11.63
N LEU A 161 -1.24 5.06 11.49
CA LEU A 161 -0.40 4.37 10.52
C LEU A 161 0.59 3.48 11.26
N ARG A 162 0.64 2.21 10.89
CA ARG A 162 1.64 1.25 11.37
C ARG A 162 2.60 0.89 10.26
N ILE A 163 3.88 0.95 10.56
CA ILE A 163 4.97 0.65 9.62
C ILE A 163 5.76 -0.53 10.16
N TYR A 164 5.88 -1.58 9.37
CA TYR A 164 6.67 -2.77 9.69
C TYR A 164 7.85 -2.86 8.72
N SER A 165 9.04 -3.01 9.26
CA SER A 165 10.27 -3.19 8.48
C SER A 165 10.69 -4.65 8.48
N LYS A 166 10.92 -5.20 7.29
CA LYS A 166 11.57 -6.49 7.04
C LYS A 166 12.80 -6.25 6.16
N GLU A 167 13.74 -7.21 6.10
CA GLU A 167 15.03 -7.06 5.40
C GLU A 167 14.92 -6.42 4.00
N ASN A 168 13.90 -6.78 3.22
CA ASN A 168 13.69 -6.29 1.85
C ASN A 168 12.26 -5.80 1.60
N GLN A 169 11.48 -5.56 2.64
CA GLN A 169 10.08 -5.16 2.51
C GLN A 169 9.71 -4.16 3.60
N ILE A 170 8.87 -3.22 3.22
CA ILE A 170 8.21 -2.30 4.14
C ILE A 170 6.71 -2.53 3.98
N ILE A 171 6.01 -2.72 5.09
CA ILE A 171 4.57 -2.89 5.11
C ILE A 171 3.96 -1.69 5.83
N PHE A 172 2.97 -1.08 5.22
CA PHE A 172 2.18 0.01 5.77
C PHE A 172 0.77 -0.51 6.02
N GLU A 173 0.27 -0.32 7.23
CA GLU A 173 -1.08 -0.71 7.64
C GLU A 173 -1.80 0.51 8.20
N PHE A 174 -2.97 0.83 7.63
CA PHE A 174 -3.81 1.95 8.06
C PHE A 174 -5.26 1.74 7.63
N GLY A 175 -6.20 2.12 8.48
CA GLY A 175 -7.62 1.93 8.22
C GLY A 175 -7.96 0.47 7.93
N ASN A 176 -8.50 0.21 6.73
CA ASN A 176 -8.80 -1.14 6.21
C ASN A 176 -7.79 -1.62 5.16
N VAL A 177 -6.63 -0.96 5.05
CA VAL A 177 -5.57 -1.19 4.06
C VAL A 177 -4.31 -1.70 4.71
#